data_80e63be8583f2247b5cb4acce6ada7b8
#
_entry.id   80e63be8583f2247b5cb4acce6ada7b8
#
_cell.length_a   1.000
_cell.length_b   1.000
_cell.length_c   1.000
_cell.angle_alpha   90.00
_cell.angle_beta   90.00
_cell.angle_gamma   90.00
#
_symmetry.space_group_name_H-M   'P 1'
#
loop_
_entity.id
_entity.type
_entity.pdbx_description
1 polymer ?
#
loop_
_entity_poly.entity_id
_entity_poly.type
_entity_poly.pdbx_seq_one_letter_code
_entity_poly.pdbx_strand_id
1 'polypeptide(L)'
;MIPDIGVTVNGATRWVKLGPLPNIQVVDPARLLFFLYIAGYCVRQQEQLRMTFVSFLKPMIFIVPACLLLLLQPDFGSTVVLLIVTATLFFVAGFKFRYFIVLVIALVGILGLLAYISHYRMARITSFMNPWEDPFNSGYQLTQSLIAIGRGQWFGVGLGEGVQKLFYLPEAHTDFIFAVIAEELGLIGSLLIIGLYAVLIWRIFSIALKAINSKRIYHCLLYTSDAADE
;
A
#
# COMPACT_ATOMS: atom_id res chain seq x y z
N MET A 1 13.99 -13.66 -12.55
CA MET A 1 14.51 -13.70 -11.17
C MET A 1 15.69 -14.65 -11.09
N ILE A 2 16.67 -14.35 -10.27
CA ILE A 2 17.88 -15.19 -10.11
C ILE A 2 17.46 -16.47 -9.39
N PRO A 3 17.67 -17.67 -9.96
CA PRO A 3 17.13 -18.93 -9.44
C PRO A 3 17.54 -19.27 -8.00
N ASP A 4 18.73 -18.84 -7.58
CA ASP A 4 19.34 -19.26 -6.31
C ASP A 4 19.02 -18.37 -5.10
N ILE A 5 18.35 -17.22 -5.31
CA ILE A 5 18.13 -16.22 -4.26
C ILE A 5 16.63 -15.99 -4.03
N GLY A 6 15.78 -16.38 -4.99
CA GLY A 6 14.34 -16.18 -4.94
C GLY A 6 13.62 -17.26 -4.13
N VAL A 7 12.80 -16.85 -3.15
CA VAL A 7 11.92 -17.76 -2.39
C VAL A 7 10.52 -17.68 -2.95
N THR A 8 9.96 -18.83 -3.32
CA THR A 8 8.60 -18.95 -3.83
C THR A 8 7.65 -19.23 -2.67
N VAL A 9 6.70 -18.35 -2.44
CA VAL A 9 5.62 -18.50 -1.45
C VAL A 9 4.27 -18.38 -2.16
N ASN A 10 3.39 -19.33 -1.93
CA ASN A 10 2.03 -19.36 -2.55
C ASN A 10 2.05 -19.23 -4.09
N GLY A 11 3.01 -19.89 -4.75
CA GLY A 11 3.12 -19.90 -6.21
C GLY A 11 3.71 -18.64 -6.85
N ALA A 12 4.16 -17.66 -6.06
CA ALA A 12 4.82 -16.46 -6.56
C ALA A 12 6.20 -16.26 -5.91
N THR A 13 7.21 -15.93 -6.73
CA THR A 13 8.58 -15.67 -6.25
C THR A 13 8.72 -14.19 -5.97
N ARG A 14 8.40 -13.75 -4.74
CA ARG A 14 8.38 -12.34 -4.32
C ARG A 14 9.42 -12.00 -3.27
N TRP A 15 10.01 -13.00 -2.63
CA TRP A 15 10.92 -12.85 -1.51
C TRP A 15 12.35 -13.17 -1.91
N VAL A 16 13.29 -12.46 -1.31
CA VAL A 16 14.73 -12.68 -1.48
C VAL A 16 15.31 -13.10 -0.15
N LYS A 17 16.06 -14.21 -0.17
CA LYS A 17 16.78 -14.70 1.00
C LYS A 17 18.18 -14.09 1.02
N LEU A 18 18.45 -13.27 2.03
CA LEU A 18 19.76 -12.63 2.24
C LEU A 18 20.51 -13.31 3.41
N GLY A 19 20.91 -14.56 3.22
CA GLY A 19 21.68 -15.31 4.24
C GLY A 19 20.93 -15.49 5.56
N PRO A 20 21.47 -15.02 6.70
CA PRO A 20 20.86 -15.18 8.02
C PRO A 20 19.73 -14.17 8.31
N LEU A 21 19.50 -13.20 7.42
CA LEU A 21 18.45 -12.19 7.58
C LEU A 21 17.08 -12.78 7.24
N PRO A 22 16.00 -12.24 7.82
CA PRO A 22 14.64 -12.62 7.42
C PRO A 22 14.42 -12.34 5.94
N ASN A 23 13.57 -13.14 5.31
CA ASN A 23 13.21 -12.94 3.90
C ASN A 23 12.66 -11.53 3.68
N ILE A 24 13.25 -10.80 2.73
CA ILE A 24 12.83 -9.43 2.41
C ILE A 24 12.02 -9.46 1.12
N GLN A 25 10.86 -8.84 1.15
CA GLN A 25 10.06 -8.64 -0.07
C GLN A 25 10.62 -7.43 -0.82
N VAL A 26 11.18 -7.67 -2.01
CA VAL A 26 11.88 -6.64 -2.82
C VAL A 26 10.96 -5.45 -3.15
N VAL A 27 9.67 -5.70 -3.24
CA VAL A 27 8.66 -4.67 -3.55
C VAL A 27 8.62 -3.55 -2.50
N ASP A 28 8.84 -3.84 -1.21
CA ASP A 28 8.70 -2.85 -0.15
C ASP A 28 9.77 -1.75 -0.20
N PRO A 29 11.08 -2.05 -0.23
CA PRO A 29 12.10 -1.03 -0.41
C PRO A 29 12.02 -0.37 -1.80
N ALA A 30 11.70 -1.11 -2.85
CA ALA A 30 11.53 -0.55 -4.19
C ALA A 30 10.39 0.49 -4.23
N ARG A 31 9.25 0.18 -3.60
CA ARG A 31 8.10 1.07 -3.51
C ARG A 31 8.43 2.37 -2.77
N LEU A 32 9.19 2.28 -1.66
CA LEU A 32 9.66 3.46 -0.93
C LEU A 32 10.53 4.35 -1.81
N LEU A 33 11.51 3.78 -2.51
CA LEU A 33 12.38 4.51 -3.43
C LEU A 33 11.59 5.16 -4.58
N PHE A 34 10.59 4.46 -5.11
CA PHE A 34 9.67 5.02 -6.11
C PHE A 34 8.92 6.23 -5.60
N PHE A 35 8.37 6.17 -4.39
CA PHE A 35 7.64 7.31 -3.81
C PHE A 35 8.56 8.49 -3.57
N LEU A 36 9.77 8.27 -3.09
CA LEU A 36 10.78 9.33 -2.92
C LEU A 36 11.16 9.96 -4.26
N TYR A 37 11.39 9.14 -5.29
CA TYR A 37 11.68 9.64 -6.65
C TYR A 37 10.54 10.50 -7.20
N ILE A 38 9.29 10.02 -7.12
CA ILE A 38 8.11 10.75 -7.61
C ILE A 38 7.91 12.04 -6.82
N ALA A 39 8.03 12.01 -5.49
CA ALA A 39 7.92 13.19 -4.65
C ALA A 39 8.99 14.23 -5.02
N GLY A 40 10.25 13.82 -5.17
CA GLY A 40 11.33 14.67 -5.63
C GLY A 40 11.12 15.23 -7.04
N TYR A 41 10.59 14.42 -7.96
CA TYR A 41 10.21 14.87 -9.28
C TYR A 41 9.09 15.91 -9.24
N CYS A 42 8.04 15.68 -8.46
CA CYS A 42 6.93 16.61 -8.30
C CYS A 42 7.38 17.98 -7.76
N VAL A 43 8.31 17.99 -6.81
CA VAL A 43 8.86 19.23 -6.25
C VAL A 43 9.69 19.97 -7.31
N ARG A 44 10.63 19.30 -7.99
CA ARG A 44 11.52 19.92 -8.99
C ARG A 44 10.78 20.43 -10.23
N GLN A 45 9.71 19.75 -10.63
CA GLN A 45 8.98 20.05 -11.87
C GLN A 45 7.58 20.61 -11.63
N GLN A 46 7.32 21.19 -10.45
CA GLN A 46 5.99 21.64 -10.05
C GLN A 46 5.34 22.62 -11.04
N GLU A 47 6.10 23.59 -11.54
CA GLU A 47 5.62 24.56 -12.52
C GLU A 47 5.26 23.91 -13.85
N GLN A 48 6.11 23.00 -14.32
CA GLN A 48 5.90 22.31 -15.60
C GLN A 48 4.73 21.31 -15.52
N LEU A 49 4.52 20.67 -14.37
CA LEU A 49 3.37 19.79 -14.12
C LEU A 49 2.04 20.55 -14.17
N ARG A 50 2.04 21.81 -13.76
CA ARG A 50 0.87 22.69 -13.86
C ARG A 50 0.60 23.17 -15.28
N MET A 51 1.63 23.30 -16.11
CA MET A 51 1.55 23.86 -17.46
C MET A 51 1.33 22.78 -18.53
N THR A 52 2.08 21.70 -18.49
CA THR A 52 2.24 20.79 -19.62
C THR A 52 1.95 19.33 -19.26
N PHE A 53 1.13 18.68 -20.08
CA PHE A 53 0.84 17.23 -19.95
C PHE A 53 2.09 16.35 -20.16
N VAL A 54 3.04 16.81 -20.99
CA VAL A 54 4.30 16.09 -21.29
C VAL A 54 5.13 15.84 -20.03
N SER A 55 5.11 16.75 -19.06
CA SER A 55 5.83 16.59 -17.80
C SER A 55 5.26 15.45 -16.92
N PHE A 56 4.00 15.09 -17.13
CA PHE A 56 3.40 13.90 -16.53
C PHE A 56 3.92 12.60 -17.17
N LEU A 57 4.19 12.59 -18.47
CA LEU A 57 4.66 11.37 -19.16
C LEU A 57 6.08 10.96 -18.75
N LYS A 58 6.94 11.90 -18.36
CA LYS A 58 8.32 11.59 -18.00
C LYS A 58 8.45 10.53 -16.89
N PRO A 59 7.79 10.67 -15.71
CA PRO A 59 7.88 9.65 -14.67
C PRO A 59 7.17 8.35 -15.04
N MET A 60 6.24 8.37 -16.03
CA MET A 60 5.57 7.15 -16.51
C MET A 60 6.55 6.14 -17.11
N ILE A 61 7.68 6.59 -17.64
CA ILE A 61 8.76 5.72 -18.16
C ILE A 61 9.25 4.75 -17.08
N PHE A 62 9.20 5.12 -15.79
CA PHE A 62 9.59 4.26 -14.67
C PHE A 62 8.39 3.57 -14.03
N ILE A 63 7.26 4.27 -13.93
CA ILE A 63 6.05 3.75 -13.27
C ILE A 63 5.44 2.59 -14.06
N VAL A 64 5.30 2.74 -15.39
CA VAL A 64 4.69 1.71 -16.24
C VAL A 64 5.47 0.40 -16.22
N PRO A 65 6.80 0.38 -16.42
CA PRO A 65 7.57 -0.86 -16.28
C PRO A 65 7.48 -1.48 -14.88
N ALA A 66 7.50 -0.66 -13.82
CA ALA A 66 7.33 -1.16 -12.46
C ALA A 66 5.97 -1.83 -12.26
N CYS A 67 4.88 -1.22 -12.72
CA CYS A 67 3.54 -1.81 -12.68
C CYS A 67 3.48 -3.11 -13.49
N LEU A 68 4.08 -3.15 -14.68
CA LEU A 68 4.12 -4.36 -15.51
C LEU A 68 4.88 -5.49 -14.81
N LEU A 69 6.03 -5.20 -14.19
CA LEU A 69 6.79 -6.19 -13.43
C LEU A 69 5.99 -6.72 -12.23
N LEU A 70 5.28 -5.85 -11.51
CA LEU A 70 4.42 -6.26 -10.40
C LEU A 70 3.25 -7.14 -10.86
N LEU A 71 2.63 -6.80 -11.99
CA LEU A 71 1.55 -7.61 -12.57
C LEU A 71 2.03 -8.98 -13.06
N LEU A 72 3.26 -9.06 -13.58
CA LEU A 72 3.92 -10.33 -13.95
C LEU A 72 4.27 -11.20 -12.73
N GLN A 73 4.43 -10.58 -11.55
CA GLN A 73 4.62 -11.28 -10.27
C GLN A 73 3.31 -11.65 -9.56
N PRO A 74 2.19 -11.70 -10.25
CA PRO A 74 0.79 -11.59 -9.84
C PRO A 74 0.53 -10.77 -8.55
N ASP A 75 1.23 -9.63 -8.40
CA ASP A 75 1.06 -8.72 -7.27
C ASP A 75 0.18 -7.52 -7.64
N PHE A 76 -1.12 -7.77 -7.74
CA PHE A 76 -2.11 -6.76 -8.06
C PHE A 76 -2.25 -5.72 -6.94
N GLY A 77 -2.15 -6.14 -5.67
CA GLY A 77 -2.29 -5.25 -4.52
C GLY A 77 -1.21 -4.16 -4.49
N SER A 78 0.05 -4.54 -4.62
CA SER A 78 1.17 -3.59 -4.68
C SER A 78 1.08 -2.64 -5.88
N THR A 79 0.59 -3.13 -7.03
CA THR A 79 0.35 -2.30 -8.21
C THR A 79 -0.71 -1.23 -7.93
N VAL A 80 -1.83 -1.59 -7.32
CA VAL A 80 -2.90 -0.65 -6.96
C VAL A 80 -2.38 0.42 -5.99
N VAL A 81 -1.66 0.02 -4.95
CA VAL A 81 -1.07 0.96 -3.97
C VAL A 81 -0.09 1.92 -4.65
N LEU A 82 0.81 1.40 -5.50
CA LEU A 82 1.78 2.23 -6.23
C LEU A 82 1.07 3.29 -7.08
N LEU A 83 0.03 2.91 -7.79
CA LEU A 83 -0.74 3.80 -8.67
C LEU A 83 -1.55 4.84 -7.88
N ILE A 84 -2.22 4.44 -6.79
CA ILE A 84 -2.99 5.37 -5.94
C ILE A 84 -2.08 6.42 -5.30
N VAL A 85 -0.96 5.99 -4.70
CA VAL A 85 -0.03 6.94 -4.06
C VAL A 85 0.60 7.87 -5.10
N THR A 86 0.96 7.35 -6.27
CA THR A 86 1.47 8.17 -7.38
C THR A 86 0.44 9.21 -7.84
N ALA A 87 -0.80 8.80 -8.05
CA ALA A 87 -1.88 9.71 -8.43
C ALA A 87 -2.10 10.79 -7.36
N THR A 88 -2.07 10.41 -6.08
CA THR A 88 -2.18 11.34 -4.96
C THR A 88 -1.03 12.36 -4.95
N LEU A 89 0.21 11.93 -5.16
CA LEU A 89 1.37 12.83 -5.23
C LEU A 89 1.25 13.84 -6.38
N PHE A 90 0.79 13.42 -7.56
CA PHE A 90 0.53 14.33 -8.68
C PHE A 90 -0.60 15.31 -8.39
N PHE A 91 -1.66 14.86 -7.72
CA PHE A 91 -2.74 15.73 -7.29
C PHE A 91 -2.25 16.83 -6.33
N VAL A 92 -1.51 16.43 -5.29
CA VAL A 92 -0.93 17.37 -4.30
C VAL A 92 0.09 18.32 -4.95
N ALA A 93 0.85 17.87 -5.96
CA ALA A 93 1.78 18.70 -6.72
C ALA A 93 1.08 19.79 -7.58
N GLY A 94 -0.24 19.74 -7.68
CA GLY A 94 -1.04 20.72 -8.41
C GLY A 94 -1.24 20.40 -9.89
N PHE A 95 -1.19 19.12 -10.25
CA PHE A 95 -1.57 18.68 -11.59
C PHE A 95 -2.99 19.13 -11.94
N LYS A 96 -3.25 19.54 -13.18
CA LYS A 96 -4.55 20.10 -13.59
C LYS A 96 -5.67 19.09 -13.31
N PHE A 97 -6.66 19.51 -12.53
CA PHE A 97 -7.73 18.65 -12.02
C PHE A 97 -8.46 17.85 -13.12
N ARG A 98 -8.69 18.45 -14.29
CA ARG A 98 -9.30 17.74 -15.43
C ARG A 98 -8.47 16.54 -15.93
N TYR A 99 -7.16 16.68 -16.00
CA TYR A 99 -6.28 15.58 -16.41
C TYR A 99 -6.16 14.54 -15.30
N PHE A 100 -6.21 14.99 -14.04
CA PHE A 100 -6.26 14.09 -12.90
C PHE A 100 -7.51 13.21 -12.93
N ILE A 101 -8.70 13.77 -13.19
CA ILE A 101 -9.94 13.00 -13.34
C ILE A 101 -9.82 11.98 -14.47
N VAL A 102 -9.31 12.39 -15.64
CA VAL A 102 -9.10 11.46 -16.77
C VAL A 102 -8.16 10.32 -16.38
N LEU A 103 -7.06 10.64 -15.68
CA LEU A 103 -6.13 9.65 -15.16
C LEU A 103 -6.81 8.66 -14.21
N VAL A 104 -7.58 9.16 -13.24
CA VAL A 104 -8.29 8.32 -12.27
C VAL A 104 -9.31 7.42 -12.96
N ILE A 105 -10.09 7.95 -13.91
CA ILE A 105 -11.05 7.15 -14.67
C ILE A 105 -10.33 6.07 -15.49
N ALA A 106 -9.25 6.42 -16.18
CA ALA A 106 -8.45 5.46 -16.94
C ALA A 106 -7.87 4.37 -16.03
N LEU A 107 -7.33 4.76 -14.87
CA LEU A 107 -6.77 3.85 -13.88
C LEU A 107 -7.82 2.89 -13.33
N VAL A 108 -8.97 3.40 -12.90
CA VAL A 108 -10.10 2.60 -12.40
C VAL A 108 -10.61 1.67 -13.50
N GLY A 109 -10.72 2.15 -14.74
CA GLY A 109 -11.12 1.34 -15.89
C GLY A 109 -10.15 0.19 -16.18
N ILE A 110 -8.85 0.46 -16.21
CA ILE A 110 -7.81 -0.56 -16.45
C ILE A 110 -7.79 -1.58 -15.30
N LEU A 111 -7.79 -1.12 -14.05
CA LEU A 111 -7.78 -2.00 -12.88
C LEU A 111 -9.06 -2.83 -12.80
N GLY A 112 -10.22 -2.23 -13.09
CA GLY A 112 -11.50 -2.91 -13.16
C GLY A 112 -11.53 -3.98 -14.26
N LEU A 113 -11.01 -3.67 -15.45
CA LEU A 113 -10.88 -4.64 -16.54
C LEU A 113 -9.95 -5.80 -16.17
N LEU A 114 -8.78 -5.50 -15.59
CA LEU A 114 -7.84 -6.52 -15.11
C LEU A 114 -8.43 -7.39 -13.99
N ALA A 115 -9.28 -6.83 -13.14
CA ALA A 115 -9.99 -7.58 -12.12
C ALA A 115 -11.05 -8.47 -12.75
N TYR A 116 -11.83 -7.93 -13.69
CA TYR A 116 -12.91 -8.65 -14.38
C TYR A 116 -12.43 -9.87 -15.18
N ILE A 117 -11.32 -9.73 -15.89
CA ILE A 117 -10.73 -10.84 -16.68
C ILE A 117 -10.25 -11.98 -15.77
N SER A 118 -9.87 -11.69 -14.53
CA SER A 118 -9.35 -12.69 -13.61
C SER A 118 -10.43 -13.22 -12.68
N HIS A 119 -10.84 -14.46 -12.88
CA HIS A 119 -11.83 -15.14 -12.04
C HIS A 119 -11.45 -15.12 -10.54
N TYR A 120 -10.16 -15.29 -10.24
CA TYR A 120 -9.65 -15.23 -8.87
C TYR A 120 -9.82 -13.85 -8.23
N ARG A 121 -9.60 -12.76 -8.99
CA ARG A 121 -9.75 -11.38 -8.46
C ARG A 121 -11.23 -11.04 -8.26
N MET A 122 -12.09 -11.47 -9.17
CA MET A 122 -13.53 -11.29 -9.01
C MET A 122 -14.06 -12.06 -7.81
N ALA A 123 -13.64 -13.31 -7.60
CA ALA A 123 -14.00 -14.07 -6.41
C ALA A 123 -13.59 -13.35 -5.10
N ARG A 124 -12.43 -12.71 -5.05
CA ARG A 124 -12.02 -11.90 -3.90
C ARG A 124 -12.90 -10.67 -3.67
N ILE A 125 -13.30 -9.97 -4.74
CA ILE A 125 -14.19 -8.81 -4.64
C ILE A 125 -15.58 -9.25 -4.15
N THR A 126 -16.13 -10.32 -4.69
CA THR A 126 -17.45 -10.86 -4.26
C THR A 126 -17.40 -11.36 -2.82
N SER A 127 -16.35 -12.07 -2.43
CA SER A 127 -16.16 -12.52 -1.04
C SER A 127 -16.03 -11.36 -0.06
N PHE A 128 -15.44 -10.24 -0.49
CA PHE A 128 -15.37 -9.04 0.35
C PHE A 128 -16.74 -8.40 0.55
N MET A 129 -17.60 -8.42 -0.46
CA MET A 129 -18.96 -7.86 -0.38
C MET A 129 -19.91 -8.75 0.43
N ASN A 130 -19.77 -10.08 0.33
CA ASN A 130 -20.58 -11.05 1.07
C ASN A 130 -19.72 -12.25 1.51
N PRO A 131 -18.95 -12.12 2.61
CA PRO A 131 -18.06 -13.21 3.06
C PRO A 131 -18.80 -14.46 3.57
N TRP A 132 -20.05 -14.31 3.94
CA TRP A 132 -20.87 -15.41 4.45
C TRP A 132 -21.47 -16.30 3.38
N GLU A 133 -21.37 -15.93 2.11
CA GLU A 133 -21.86 -16.75 1.00
C GLU A 133 -20.97 -17.99 0.79
N ASP A 134 -19.65 -17.85 0.95
CA ASP A 134 -18.69 -18.96 0.88
C ASP A 134 -17.68 -18.90 2.04
N PRO A 135 -18.11 -19.19 3.27
CA PRO A 135 -17.31 -18.99 4.47
C PRO A 135 -16.16 -19.97 4.65
N PHE A 136 -16.11 -21.04 3.84
CA PHE A 136 -15.11 -22.11 3.96
C PHE A 136 -14.02 -22.06 2.88
N ASN A 137 -14.20 -21.30 1.80
CA ASN A 137 -13.24 -21.20 0.71
C ASN A 137 -12.81 -19.75 0.51
N SER A 138 -13.41 -19.04 -0.45
CA SER A 138 -12.99 -17.70 -0.85
C SER A 138 -13.20 -16.64 0.23
N GLY A 139 -14.24 -16.77 1.07
CA GLY A 139 -14.55 -15.90 2.20
C GLY A 139 -13.91 -16.30 3.53
N TYR A 140 -13.20 -17.43 3.60
CA TYR A 140 -12.73 -18.02 4.85
C TYR A 140 -11.91 -17.04 5.72
N GLN A 141 -10.90 -16.40 5.13
CA GLN A 141 -10.02 -15.48 5.87
C GLN A 141 -10.80 -14.30 6.46
N LEU A 142 -11.67 -13.71 5.67
CA LEU A 142 -12.47 -12.55 6.10
C LEU A 142 -13.50 -12.95 7.16
N THR A 143 -14.15 -14.09 6.96
CA THR A 143 -15.13 -14.63 7.94
C THR A 143 -14.45 -14.91 9.29
N GLN A 144 -13.29 -15.57 9.29
CA GLN A 144 -12.54 -15.83 10.52
C GLN A 144 -12.07 -14.54 11.19
N SER A 145 -11.66 -13.54 10.42
CA SER A 145 -11.28 -12.24 10.98
C SER A 145 -12.46 -11.49 11.62
N LEU A 146 -13.65 -11.56 11.01
CA LEU A 146 -14.85 -10.97 11.59
C LEU A 146 -15.30 -11.71 12.87
N ILE A 147 -15.17 -13.04 12.90
CA ILE A 147 -15.43 -13.86 14.09
C ILE A 147 -14.45 -13.46 15.21
N ALA A 148 -13.14 -13.28 14.89
CA ALA A 148 -12.15 -12.83 15.87
C ALA A 148 -12.53 -11.49 16.50
N ILE A 149 -12.89 -10.50 15.66
CA ILE A 149 -13.32 -9.16 16.13
C ILE A 149 -14.57 -9.26 17.00
N GLY A 150 -15.56 -10.05 16.58
CA GLY A 150 -16.80 -10.26 17.34
C GLY A 150 -16.57 -10.93 18.69
N ARG A 151 -15.63 -11.89 18.76
CA ARG A 151 -15.28 -12.61 19.98
C ARG A 151 -14.57 -11.72 21.02
N GLY A 152 -13.81 -10.71 20.57
CA GLY A 152 -13.12 -9.79 21.44
C GLY A 152 -14.04 -8.89 22.28
N GLN A 153 -15.28 -8.68 21.89
CA GLN A 153 -16.24 -7.83 22.60
C GLN A 153 -15.62 -6.47 23.03
N TRP A 154 -15.87 -6.03 24.28
CA TRP A 154 -15.36 -4.74 24.80
C TRP A 154 -13.91 -4.83 25.31
N PHE A 155 -13.53 -5.87 26.03
CA PHE A 155 -12.28 -5.97 26.77
C PHE A 155 -11.31 -7.02 26.22
N GLY A 156 -11.72 -7.78 25.22
CA GLY A 156 -10.96 -8.89 24.67
C GLY A 156 -11.06 -10.18 25.51
N VAL A 157 -10.53 -11.25 24.94
CA VAL A 157 -10.44 -12.55 25.64
C VAL A 157 -9.21 -12.63 26.54
N GLY A 158 -8.28 -11.68 26.45
CA GLY A 158 -7.02 -11.65 27.17
C GLY A 158 -5.81 -11.80 26.26
N LEU A 159 -4.69 -11.18 26.66
CA LEU A 159 -3.43 -11.25 25.91
C LEU A 159 -2.94 -12.72 25.91
N GLY A 160 -2.70 -13.23 24.71
CA GLY A 160 -2.23 -14.59 24.53
C GLY A 160 -3.34 -15.65 24.42
N GLU A 161 -4.58 -15.36 24.84
CA GLU A 161 -5.71 -16.28 24.84
C GLU A 161 -6.49 -16.33 23.53
N GLY A 162 -6.10 -15.54 22.54
CA GLY A 162 -6.70 -15.53 21.20
C GLY A 162 -6.55 -16.90 20.52
N VAL A 163 -7.65 -17.47 20.04
CA VAL A 163 -7.70 -18.78 19.39
C VAL A 163 -7.41 -18.67 17.89
N GLN A 164 -7.77 -17.56 17.28
CA GLN A 164 -7.65 -17.40 15.84
C GLN A 164 -6.18 -17.43 15.33
N LYS A 165 -5.23 -17.04 16.18
CA LYS A 165 -3.79 -17.16 15.88
C LYS A 165 -3.28 -18.61 15.89
N LEU A 166 -4.03 -19.57 16.45
CA LEU A 166 -3.66 -20.98 16.53
C LEU A 166 -4.08 -21.74 15.25
N PHE A 167 -3.62 -21.25 14.08
CA PHE A 167 -3.84 -21.83 12.74
C PHE A 167 -5.28 -21.75 12.18
N TYR A 168 -6.23 -21.14 12.87
CA TYR A 168 -7.58 -20.92 12.32
C TYR A 168 -7.61 -19.76 11.32
N LEU A 169 -6.78 -18.74 11.51
CA LEU A 169 -6.69 -17.60 10.60
C LEU A 169 -5.35 -17.64 9.83
N PRO A 170 -5.35 -17.94 8.51
CA PRO A 170 -4.18 -17.82 7.67
C PRO A 170 -3.65 -16.39 7.69
N GLU A 171 -2.33 -16.23 7.69
CA GLU A 171 -1.64 -14.92 7.72
C GLU A 171 -2.06 -14.02 8.91
N ALA A 172 -2.34 -14.65 10.07
CA ALA A 172 -2.75 -13.96 11.29
C ALA A 172 -1.72 -12.94 11.80
N HIS A 173 -0.43 -13.17 11.50
CA HIS A 173 0.68 -12.31 11.94
C HIS A 173 1.02 -11.18 10.96
N THR A 174 0.41 -11.17 9.77
CA THR A 174 0.68 -10.21 8.70
C THR A 174 -0.60 -9.45 8.35
N ASP A 175 -1.39 -9.97 7.43
CA ASP A 175 -2.55 -9.27 6.86
C ASP A 175 -3.71 -9.09 7.85
N PHE A 176 -3.86 -10.00 8.80
CA PHE A 176 -4.97 -10.02 9.77
C PHE A 176 -4.56 -9.76 11.21
N ILE A 177 -3.38 -9.17 11.44
CA ILE A 177 -2.89 -8.88 12.80
C ILE A 177 -3.88 -8.02 13.61
N PHE A 178 -4.60 -7.10 12.95
CA PHE A 178 -5.61 -6.28 13.61
C PHE A 178 -6.79 -7.11 14.15
N ALA A 179 -7.19 -8.17 13.45
CA ALA A 179 -8.24 -9.07 13.91
C ALA A 179 -7.81 -9.84 15.17
N VAL A 180 -6.55 -10.28 15.24
CA VAL A 180 -5.96 -10.92 16.43
C VAL A 180 -5.91 -9.95 17.61
N ILE A 181 -5.48 -8.70 17.36
CA ILE A 181 -5.46 -7.64 18.37
C ILE A 181 -6.88 -7.37 18.90
N ALA A 182 -7.86 -7.31 18.00
CA ALA A 182 -9.25 -7.08 18.35
C ALA A 182 -9.83 -8.27 19.15
N GLU A 183 -9.43 -9.51 18.87
CA GLU A 183 -9.80 -10.68 19.68
C GLU A 183 -9.21 -10.58 21.09
N GLU A 184 -7.92 -10.27 21.23
CA GLU A 184 -7.21 -10.29 22.51
C GLU A 184 -7.47 -9.07 23.39
N LEU A 185 -7.54 -7.87 22.81
CA LEU A 185 -7.70 -6.60 23.54
C LEU A 185 -9.11 -6.00 23.43
N GLY A 186 -9.98 -6.59 22.62
CA GLY A 186 -11.34 -6.13 22.40
C GLY A 186 -11.46 -4.78 21.70
N LEU A 187 -12.64 -4.20 21.78
CA LEU A 187 -12.94 -2.91 21.17
C LEU A 187 -12.09 -1.78 21.75
N ILE A 188 -11.83 -1.77 23.05
CA ILE A 188 -11.03 -0.72 23.71
C ILE A 188 -9.60 -0.74 23.20
N GLY A 189 -8.95 -1.91 23.11
CA GLY A 189 -7.61 -2.04 22.57
C GLY A 189 -7.54 -1.68 21.09
N SER A 190 -8.54 -2.07 20.31
CA SER A 190 -8.66 -1.71 18.89
C SER A 190 -8.77 -0.20 18.68
N LEU A 191 -9.63 0.49 19.47
CA LEU A 191 -9.78 1.94 19.41
C LEU A 191 -8.52 2.68 19.85
N LEU A 192 -7.79 2.16 20.83
CA LEU A 192 -6.50 2.73 21.25
C LEU A 192 -5.50 2.69 20.12
N ILE A 193 -5.37 1.56 19.40
CA ILE A 193 -4.45 1.44 18.27
C ILE A 193 -4.86 2.36 17.12
N ILE A 194 -6.15 2.42 16.77
CA ILE A 194 -6.68 3.35 15.76
C ILE A 194 -6.38 4.79 16.17
N GLY A 195 -6.56 5.13 17.45
CA GLY A 195 -6.24 6.44 17.99
C GLY A 195 -4.75 6.80 17.86
N LEU A 196 -3.85 5.85 18.15
CA LEU A 196 -2.40 6.05 17.96
C LEU A 196 -2.05 6.30 16.48
N TYR A 197 -2.65 5.54 15.55
CA TYR A 197 -2.47 5.79 14.12
C TYR A 197 -3.03 7.15 13.70
N ALA A 198 -4.19 7.55 14.23
CA ALA A 198 -4.75 8.88 13.96
C ALA A 198 -3.82 10.01 14.44
N VAL A 199 -3.24 9.87 15.63
CA VAL A 199 -2.24 10.82 16.18
C VAL A 199 -0.99 10.84 15.30
N LEU A 200 -0.50 9.69 14.85
CA LEU A 200 0.66 9.59 13.96
C LEU A 200 0.39 10.32 12.64
N ILE A 201 -0.74 10.05 11.99
CA ILE A 201 -1.15 10.69 10.75
C ILE A 201 -1.28 12.21 10.94
N TRP A 202 -1.94 12.64 12.02
CA TRP A 202 -2.07 14.06 12.33
C TRP A 202 -0.72 14.74 12.51
N ARG A 203 0.24 14.09 13.19
CA ARG A 203 1.61 14.61 13.36
C ARG A 203 2.34 14.72 12.02
N ILE A 204 2.24 13.72 11.15
CA ILE A 204 2.84 13.74 9.81
C ILE A 204 2.29 14.94 9.01
N PHE A 205 0.97 15.13 8.99
CA PHE A 205 0.34 16.28 8.32
C PHE A 205 0.76 17.62 8.94
N SER A 206 0.82 17.70 10.26
CA SER A 206 1.24 18.92 10.96
C SER A 206 2.69 19.30 10.64
N ILE A 207 3.59 18.30 10.53
CA ILE A 207 4.99 18.52 10.13
C ILE A 207 5.04 18.97 8.66
N ALA A 208 4.30 18.31 7.78
CA ALA A 208 4.25 18.66 6.35
C ALA A 208 3.75 20.10 6.14
N LEU A 209 2.69 20.52 6.81
CA LEU A 209 2.16 21.89 6.73
C LEU A 209 3.16 22.94 7.24
N LYS A 210 3.83 22.66 8.36
CA LYS A 210 4.88 23.56 8.89
C LYS A 210 6.06 23.68 7.93
N ALA A 211 6.40 22.59 7.29
CA ALA A 211 7.49 22.54 6.33
C ALA A 211 7.18 23.35 5.06
N ILE A 212 5.98 23.28 4.53
CA ILE A 212 5.50 24.12 3.41
C ILE A 212 5.62 25.61 3.76
N ASN A 213 5.22 26.00 4.97
CA ASN A 213 5.27 27.40 5.42
C ASN A 213 6.70 27.92 5.66
N SER A 214 7.66 27.06 5.97
CA SER A 214 9.01 27.50 6.33
C SER A 214 9.98 27.70 5.16
N LYS A 215 9.57 27.41 3.91
CA LYS A 215 10.43 27.37 2.71
C LYS A 215 11.69 26.49 2.84
N ARG A 216 11.99 25.97 4.01
CA ARG A 216 13.21 25.22 4.33
C ARG A 216 13.30 23.85 3.68
N ILE A 217 12.16 23.23 3.36
CA ILE A 217 12.18 21.96 2.62
C ILE A 217 12.67 22.16 1.21
N TYR A 218 12.30 23.27 0.55
CA TYR A 218 12.81 23.59 -0.78
C TYR A 218 14.32 23.81 -0.76
N HIS A 219 14.86 24.45 0.29
CA HIS A 219 16.30 24.63 0.43
C HIS A 219 17.06 23.34 0.77
N CYS A 220 16.52 22.47 1.59
CA CYS A 220 17.20 21.22 1.94
C CYS A 220 17.23 20.22 0.78
N LEU A 221 16.17 20.15 -0.04
CA LEU A 221 16.12 19.32 -1.26
C LEU A 221 16.91 19.94 -2.43
N LEU A 222 16.98 21.28 -2.52
CA LEU A 222 17.83 21.98 -3.49
C LEU A 222 19.32 21.84 -3.16
N TYR A 223 19.70 21.91 -1.87
CA TYR A 223 21.09 21.78 -1.44
C TYR A 223 21.68 20.39 -1.71
N THR A 224 20.86 19.33 -1.65
CA THR A 224 21.28 17.98 -2.06
C THR A 224 21.38 17.80 -3.57
N SER A 225 20.74 18.68 -4.35
CA SER A 225 20.82 18.67 -5.82
C SER A 225 22.02 19.44 -6.34
N ASP A 226 22.35 20.60 -5.73
CA ASP A 226 23.51 21.41 -6.14
C ASP A 226 24.85 20.78 -5.71
N ALA A 227 24.86 20.00 -4.62
CA ALA A 227 26.06 19.26 -4.19
C ALA A 227 26.35 17.99 -5.04
N ALA A 228 25.47 17.63 -5.96
CA ALA A 228 25.68 16.53 -6.91
C ALA A 228 26.16 17.00 -8.30
N ASP A 229 26.18 18.32 -8.53
CA ASP A 229 26.61 18.94 -9.80
C ASP A 229 28.00 19.59 -9.71
N GLU A 230 28.70 19.55 -8.57
CA GLU A 230 30.12 19.84 -8.36
C GLU A 230 30.93 18.52 -8.22
#